data_945f1d62d2e29bc62f41999b0af4a62c
#
_entry.id   945f1d62d2e29bc62f41999b0af4a62c
#
_cell.length_a   1.000
_cell.length_b   1.000
_cell.length_c   1.000
_cell.angle_alpha   90.00
_cell.angle_beta   90.00
_cell.angle_gamma   90.00
#
_symmetry.space_group_name_H-M   'P 1'
#
loop_
_entity.id
_entity.type
_entity.pdbx_description
1 polymer ?
#
loop_
_entity_poly.entity_id
_entity_poly.type
_entity_poly.pdbx_seq_one_letter_code
_entity_poly.pdbx_strand_id
1 'polypeptide(L)'
;MRVKNLCDGADFAHLLGITDVVTHMGFIPEDPNDPLFAGFCIAVRTVAQHLQKNGQYLLFETGQETPAAMLRCFEKVGTDNLGVNLDTANLILYGKANPVDSLDVFGSFVRNLHAKDGLYPTDGMHLGKEVAIGQGKVDFSALFRRLRELGYDGDITIEREIKGEKQLEDILASREYMNELLKNI
;
A
#
# COMPACT_ATOMS: atom_id res chain seq x y z
N MET A 1 -3.59 6.33 22.29
CA MET A 1 -4.46 7.20 21.44
C MET A 1 -4.62 6.66 20.02
N ARG A 2 -3.56 6.36 19.28
CA ARG A 2 -3.66 5.84 17.90
C ARG A 2 -4.42 4.51 17.77
N VAL A 3 -4.12 3.50 18.61
CA VAL A 3 -4.80 2.19 18.59
C VAL A 3 -6.31 2.36 18.76
N LYS A 4 -6.75 3.15 19.76
CA LYS A 4 -8.18 3.41 19.99
C LYS A 4 -8.83 4.05 18.76
N ASN A 5 -8.21 5.06 18.17
CA ASN A 5 -8.78 5.75 17.00
C ASN A 5 -8.93 4.82 15.79
N LEU A 6 -7.96 3.91 15.58
CA LEU A 6 -8.05 2.91 14.51
C LEU A 6 -9.18 1.91 14.77
N CYS A 7 -9.34 1.44 16.02
CA CYS A 7 -10.45 0.57 16.37
C CYS A 7 -11.81 1.28 16.22
N ASP A 8 -11.94 2.51 16.70
CA ASP A 8 -13.17 3.31 16.55
C ASP A 8 -13.52 3.54 15.06
N GLY A 9 -12.50 3.82 14.22
CA GLY A 9 -12.66 3.96 12.77
C GLY A 9 -13.06 2.66 12.09
N ALA A 10 -12.48 1.54 12.51
CA ALA A 10 -12.85 0.21 12.01
C ALA A 10 -14.30 -0.16 12.37
N ASP A 11 -14.75 0.14 13.59
CA ASP A 11 -16.13 -0.08 14.00
C ASP A 11 -17.10 0.77 13.17
N PHE A 12 -16.75 2.02 12.88
CA PHE A 12 -17.53 2.87 11.98
C PHE A 12 -17.57 2.32 10.55
N ALA A 13 -16.43 1.87 10.02
CA ALA A 13 -16.34 1.24 8.70
C ALA A 13 -17.21 -0.05 8.63
N HIS A 14 -17.21 -0.84 9.72
CA HIS A 14 -18.06 -2.03 9.83
C HIS A 14 -19.55 -1.70 9.73
N LEU A 15 -20.02 -0.63 10.36
CA LEU A 15 -21.40 -0.16 10.24
C LEU A 15 -21.79 0.22 8.81
N LEU A 16 -20.82 0.57 7.97
CA LEU A 16 -21.00 0.86 6.54
C LEU A 16 -20.84 -0.38 5.65
N GLY A 17 -20.59 -1.56 6.22
CA GLY A 17 -20.36 -2.80 5.49
C GLY A 17 -18.97 -2.90 4.83
N ILE A 18 -18.00 -2.08 5.26
CA ILE A 18 -16.64 -2.08 4.71
C ILE A 18 -15.82 -3.17 5.39
N THR A 19 -15.16 -3.99 4.59
CA THR A 19 -14.34 -5.11 5.05
C THR A 19 -12.83 -4.83 5.06
N ASP A 20 -12.36 -3.92 4.25
CA ASP A 20 -10.93 -3.59 4.14
C ASP A 20 -10.68 -2.16 4.66
N VAL A 21 -9.91 -2.07 5.74
CA VAL A 21 -9.57 -0.79 6.39
C VAL A 21 -8.10 -0.47 6.10
N VAL A 22 -7.87 0.54 5.27
CA VAL A 22 -6.53 0.97 4.85
C VAL A 22 -6.00 2.06 5.77
N THR A 23 -4.72 1.97 6.12
CA THR A 23 -4.02 3.04 6.83
C THR A 23 -2.50 2.99 6.63
N HIS A 24 -1.88 4.16 6.67
CA HIS A 24 -0.43 4.24 6.90
C HIS A 24 -0.14 3.90 8.36
N MET A 25 0.58 2.80 8.60
CA MET A 25 0.93 2.38 9.96
C MET A 25 2.03 3.24 10.59
N GLY A 26 2.69 4.06 9.77
CA GLY A 26 3.86 4.82 10.16
C GLY A 26 5.14 4.00 9.98
N PHE A 27 6.22 4.45 10.59
CA PHE A 27 7.52 3.81 10.43
C PHE A 27 7.59 2.44 11.12
N ILE A 28 7.86 1.40 10.34
CA ILE A 28 8.22 0.06 10.86
C ILE A 28 9.74 0.03 11.03
N PRO A 29 10.28 -0.25 12.23
CA PRO A 29 11.72 -0.38 12.40
C PRO A 29 12.31 -1.46 11.48
N GLU A 30 13.35 -1.10 10.75
CA GLU A 30 14.04 -2.02 9.82
C GLU A 30 14.82 -3.11 10.57
N ASP A 31 15.41 -2.77 11.72
CA ASP A 31 16.08 -3.73 12.60
C ASP A 31 15.05 -4.40 13.52
N PRO A 32 14.89 -5.72 13.44
CA PRO A 32 14.00 -6.46 14.34
C PRO A 32 14.43 -6.41 15.81
N ASN A 33 15.67 -6.02 16.10
CA ASN A 33 16.18 -5.82 17.46
C ASN A 33 15.95 -4.39 17.98
N ASP A 34 15.41 -3.48 17.16
CA ASP A 34 15.03 -2.15 17.61
C ASP A 34 14.01 -2.27 18.76
N PRO A 35 14.23 -1.59 19.90
CA PRO A 35 13.33 -1.64 21.05
C PRO A 35 11.87 -1.28 20.72
N LEU A 36 11.64 -0.49 19.68
CA LEU A 36 10.31 -0.08 19.23
C LEU A 36 9.59 -1.17 18.43
N PHE A 37 10.32 -2.10 17.79
CA PHE A 37 9.72 -3.10 16.88
C PHE A 37 8.72 -4.01 17.61
N ALA A 38 9.07 -4.52 18.77
CA ALA A 38 8.17 -5.39 19.55
C ALA A 38 6.89 -4.65 19.96
N GLY A 39 7.02 -3.42 20.46
CA GLY A 39 5.87 -2.57 20.83
C GLY A 39 4.98 -2.22 19.66
N PHE A 40 5.59 -1.95 18.50
CA PHE A 40 4.87 -1.71 17.24
C PHE A 40 4.03 -2.94 16.86
N CYS A 41 4.62 -4.13 16.81
CA CYS A 41 3.92 -5.37 16.47
C CYS A 41 2.78 -5.70 17.45
N ILE A 42 2.94 -5.40 18.74
CA ILE A 42 1.87 -5.56 19.74
C ILE A 42 0.70 -4.63 19.46
N ALA A 43 0.99 -3.36 19.14
CA ALA A 43 -0.04 -2.39 18.78
C ALA A 43 -0.80 -2.80 17.52
N VAL A 44 -0.09 -3.21 16.47
CA VAL A 44 -0.68 -3.73 15.22
C VAL A 44 -1.56 -4.95 15.50
N ARG A 45 -1.06 -5.92 16.26
CA ARG A 45 -1.84 -7.11 16.64
C ARG A 45 -3.13 -6.75 17.35
N THR A 46 -3.08 -5.78 18.26
CA THR A 46 -4.26 -5.32 19.00
C THR A 46 -5.33 -4.78 18.05
N VAL A 47 -4.93 -3.96 17.06
CA VAL A 47 -5.84 -3.43 16.05
C VAL A 47 -6.36 -4.55 15.15
N ALA A 48 -5.47 -5.41 14.61
CA ALA A 48 -5.84 -6.51 13.73
C ALA A 48 -6.85 -7.47 14.39
N GLN A 49 -6.61 -7.84 15.66
CA GLN A 49 -7.54 -8.68 16.42
C GLN A 49 -8.89 -8.01 16.70
N HIS A 50 -8.92 -6.68 16.81
CA HIS A 50 -10.17 -5.93 16.90
C HIS A 50 -10.94 -6.00 15.58
N LEU A 51 -10.30 -5.72 14.46
CA LEU A 51 -10.89 -5.81 13.12
C LEU A 51 -11.37 -7.24 12.79
N GLN A 52 -10.62 -8.24 13.21
CA GLN A 52 -10.96 -9.65 12.97
C GLN A 52 -12.31 -10.03 13.57
N LYS A 53 -12.69 -9.46 14.72
CA LYS A 53 -14.02 -9.69 15.34
C LYS A 53 -15.16 -9.19 14.45
N ASN A 54 -14.91 -8.18 13.64
CA ASN A 54 -15.84 -7.59 12.70
C ASN A 54 -15.78 -8.25 11.30
N GLY A 55 -14.91 -9.25 11.11
CA GLY A 55 -14.65 -9.85 9.79
C GLY A 55 -13.89 -8.92 8.84
N GLN A 56 -13.15 -7.95 9.39
CA GLN A 56 -12.42 -6.95 8.61
C GLN A 56 -10.93 -7.28 8.51
N TYR A 57 -10.30 -6.78 7.45
CA TYR A 57 -8.85 -6.78 7.21
C TYR A 57 -8.25 -5.42 7.54
N LEU A 58 -7.03 -5.44 8.08
CA LEU A 58 -6.19 -4.25 8.27
C LEU A 58 -5.15 -4.20 7.14
N LEU A 59 -5.28 -3.24 6.24
CA LEU A 59 -4.36 -3.08 5.13
C LEU A 59 -3.33 -1.99 5.43
N PHE A 60 -2.06 -2.34 5.22
CA PHE A 60 -0.95 -1.39 5.28
C PHE A 60 -0.78 -0.75 3.92
N GLU A 61 -0.92 0.55 3.84
CA GLU A 61 -0.52 1.28 2.65
C GLU A 61 0.99 1.40 2.60
N THR A 62 1.57 1.00 1.45
CA THR A 62 3.01 1.07 1.24
C THR A 62 3.54 2.50 1.27
N GLY A 63 4.75 2.70 1.81
CA GLY A 63 5.34 4.03 1.98
C GLY A 63 6.75 4.01 2.52
N GLN A 64 6.90 4.26 3.81
CA GLN A 64 8.20 4.51 4.47
C GLN A 64 9.00 3.24 4.78
N GLU A 65 8.36 2.09 4.81
CA GLU A 65 8.95 0.80 5.12
C GLU A 65 9.47 0.09 3.87
N THR A 66 10.47 -0.77 4.07
CA THR A 66 10.85 -1.72 3.03
C THR A 66 9.88 -2.91 2.99
N PRO A 67 9.74 -3.58 1.84
CA PRO A 67 8.95 -4.82 1.75
C PRO A 67 9.35 -5.86 2.79
N ALA A 68 10.64 -6.03 3.05
CA ALA A 68 11.15 -6.97 4.03
C ALA A 68 10.76 -6.62 5.48
N ALA A 69 10.78 -5.33 5.85
CA ALA A 69 10.33 -4.89 7.17
C ALA A 69 8.83 -5.11 7.35
N MET A 70 8.03 -4.85 6.33
CA MET A 70 6.59 -5.11 6.33
C MET A 70 6.29 -6.60 6.52
N LEU A 71 6.89 -7.48 5.72
CA LEU A 71 6.71 -8.93 5.83
C LEU A 71 7.09 -9.43 7.24
N ARG A 72 8.24 -9.00 7.75
CA ARG A 72 8.70 -9.34 9.11
C ARG A 72 7.70 -8.91 10.18
N CYS A 73 7.10 -7.73 10.00
CA CYS A 73 6.03 -7.27 10.90
C CYS A 73 4.81 -8.19 10.83
N PHE A 74 4.35 -8.57 9.63
CA PHE A 74 3.20 -9.47 9.45
C PHE A 74 3.43 -10.82 10.09
N GLU A 75 4.59 -11.43 9.87
CA GLU A 75 4.98 -12.69 10.50
C GLU A 75 5.01 -12.58 12.05
N LYS A 76 5.55 -11.47 12.57
CA LYS A 76 5.61 -11.23 14.01
C LYS A 76 4.24 -10.98 14.62
N VAL A 77 3.35 -10.29 13.93
CA VAL A 77 1.96 -10.05 14.34
C VAL A 77 1.16 -11.36 14.32
N GLY A 78 1.26 -12.16 13.26
CA GLY A 78 0.72 -13.53 13.20
C GLY A 78 -0.79 -13.59 13.30
N THR A 79 -1.52 -12.65 12.64
CA THR A 79 -2.97 -12.71 12.45
C THR A 79 -3.28 -12.90 10.97
N ASP A 80 -4.42 -13.52 10.64
CA ASP A 80 -4.77 -13.89 9.27
C ASP A 80 -5.46 -12.78 8.49
N ASN A 81 -5.65 -11.61 9.11
CA ASN A 81 -6.39 -10.47 8.56
C ASN A 81 -5.53 -9.23 8.33
N LEU A 82 -4.23 -9.42 8.10
CA LEU A 82 -3.36 -8.37 7.58
C LEU A 82 -3.31 -8.44 6.07
N GLY A 83 -3.17 -7.28 5.44
CA GLY A 83 -3.00 -7.17 4.00
C GLY A 83 -2.22 -5.91 3.62
N VAL A 84 -1.97 -5.79 2.32
CA VAL A 84 -1.28 -4.65 1.73
C VAL A 84 -2.24 -3.90 0.81
N ASN A 85 -2.33 -2.58 0.99
CA ASN A 85 -2.75 -1.66 -0.04
C ASN A 85 -1.48 -1.20 -0.75
N LEU A 86 -1.26 -1.72 -1.95
CA LEU A 86 -0.05 -1.40 -2.71
C LEU A 86 -0.22 -0.05 -3.40
N ASP A 87 0.35 1.01 -2.83
CA ASP A 87 0.62 2.24 -3.57
C ASP A 87 1.95 2.08 -4.31
N THR A 88 1.88 2.09 -5.62
CA THR A 88 3.03 1.76 -6.48
C THR A 88 4.09 2.85 -6.49
N ALA A 89 3.69 4.11 -6.35
CA ALA A 89 4.63 5.22 -6.33
C ALA A 89 5.27 5.43 -4.96
N ASN A 90 4.57 5.19 -3.86
CA ASN A 90 5.10 5.47 -2.53
C ASN A 90 6.43 4.75 -2.28
N LEU A 91 6.57 3.48 -2.69
CA LEU A 91 7.84 2.76 -2.60
C LEU A 91 8.99 3.45 -3.34
N ILE A 92 8.68 4.03 -4.51
CA ILE A 92 9.63 4.79 -5.33
C ILE A 92 9.93 6.15 -4.68
N LEU A 93 8.89 6.89 -4.28
CA LEU A 93 9.02 8.23 -3.71
C LEU A 93 9.83 8.23 -2.41
N TYR A 94 9.68 7.20 -1.58
CA TYR A 94 10.47 7.02 -0.38
C TYR A 94 11.85 6.36 -0.63
N GLY A 95 12.14 5.96 -1.89
CA GLY A 95 13.39 5.30 -2.24
C GLY A 95 13.56 3.93 -1.58
N LYS A 96 12.46 3.21 -1.32
CA LYS A 96 12.47 1.96 -0.55
C LYS A 96 12.55 0.71 -1.41
N ALA A 97 11.83 0.68 -2.53
CA ALA A 97 11.81 -0.48 -3.43
C ALA A 97 11.23 -0.16 -4.80
N ASN A 98 11.41 -1.11 -5.73
CA ASN A 98 10.64 -1.20 -6.95
C ASN A 98 9.32 -1.93 -6.64
N PRO A 99 8.14 -1.41 -7.04
CA PRO A 99 6.86 -2.02 -6.72
C PRO A 99 6.65 -3.40 -7.34
N VAL A 100 7.23 -3.69 -8.52
CA VAL A 100 7.14 -5.01 -9.15
C VAL A 100 7.93 -6.04 -8.34
N ASP A 101 9.19 -5.74 -8.00
CA ASP A 101 10.05 -6.63 -7.22
C ASP A 101 9.50 -6.86 -5.81
N SER A 102 8.79 -5.87 -5.27
CA SER A 102 8.15 -5.97 -3.95
C SER A 102 7.09 -7.05 -3.88
N LEU A 103 6.45 -7.39 -5.00
CA LEU A 103 5.46 -8.48 -5.08
C LEU A 103 6.05 -9.85 -4.80
N ASP A 104 7.36 -10.05 -4.97
CA ASP A 104 8.02 -11.29 -4.60
C ASP A 104 8.13 -11.46 -3.07
N VAL A 105 7.99 -10.37 -2.32
CA VAL A 105 8.10 -10.36 -0.87
C VAL A 105 6.71 -10.42 -0.21
N PHE A 106 5.80 -9.53 -0.58
CA PHE A 106 4.48 -9.43 0.07
C PHE A 106 3.29 -9.60 -0.89
N GLY A 107 3.52 -10.02 -2.13
CA GLY A 107 2.46 -10.06 -3.15
C GLY A 107 1.22 -10.87 -2.77
N SER A 108 1.38 -11.95 -2.01
CA SER A 108 0.26 -12.75 -1.48
C SER A 108 -0.62 -12.03 -0.47
N PHE A 109 -0.17 -10.90 0.07
CA PHE A 109 -0.91 -10.05 0.99
C PHE A 109 -1.61 -8.89 0.30
N VAL A 110 -1.37 -8.64 -0.99
CA VAL A 110 -1.99 -7.51 -1.72
C VAL A 110 -3.47 -7.75 -1.87
N ARG A 111 -4.27 -6.83 -1.32
CA ARG A 111 -5.72 -6.85 -1.36
C ARG A 111 -6.32 -5.63 -2.06
N ASN A 112 -5.56 -4.55 -2.15
CA ASN A 112 -5.95 -3.32 -2.83
C ASN A 112 -4.75 -2.69 -3.51
N LEU A 113 -4.99 -1.93 -4.58
CA LEU A 113 -3.98 -1.27 -5.38
C LEU A 113 -4.30 0.20 -5.56
N HIS A 114 -3.38 1.07 -5.16
CA HIS A 114 -3.33 2.45 -5.60
C HIS A 114 -2.36 2.59 -6.77
N ALA A 115 -2.91 2.81 -7.95
CA ALA A 115 -2.13 3.10 -9.14
C ALA A 115 -1.69 4.56 -9.11
N LYS A 116 -0.42 4.76 -8.87
CA LYS A 116 0.25 6.06 -8.76
C LYS A 116 1.65 5.95 -9.34
N ASP A 117 2.20 7.02 -9.89
CA ASP A 117 3.52 6.97 -10.53
C ASP A 117 4.44 8.06 -10.00
N GLY A 118 5.74 7.80 -10.03
CA GLY A 118 6.71 8.69 -9.43
C GLY A 118 8.14 8.45 -9.88
N LEU A 119 9.01 9.39 -9.50
CA LEU A 119 10.44 9.35 -9.70
C LEU A 119 11.14 9.18 -8.36
N TYR A 120 12.24 8.45 -8.35
CA TYR A 120 13.07 8.28 -7.15
C TYR A 120 13.64 9.61 -6.63
N PRO A 121 13.95 9.71 -5.33
CA PRO A 121 14.73 10.80 -4.78
C PRO A 121 16.07 10.96 -5.52
N THR A 122 16.49 12.17 -5.75
CA THR A 122 17.77 12.51 -6.38
C THR A 122 18.76 13.15 -5.39
N ASP A 123 18.35 13.31 -4.16
CA ASP A 123 19.18 13.80 -3.05
C ASP A 123 18.80 13.10 -1.73
N GLY A 124 19.56 13.33 -0.67
CA GLY A 124 19.34 12.70 0.64
C GLY A 124 18.36 13.43 1.56
N MET A 125 17.73 14.52 1.12
CA MET A 125 16.94 15.41 1.98
C MET A 125 15.45 15.41 1.61
N HIS A 126 15.10 15.10 0.36
CA HIS A 126 13.75 15.19 -0.16
C HIS A 126 13.26 13.84 -0.66
N LEU A 127 11.95 13.65 -0.61
CA LEU A 127 11.30 12.52 -1.26
C LEU A 127 11.40 12.64 -2.78
N GLY A 128 11.15 11.57 -3.47
CA GLY A 128 10.93 11.55 -4.91
C GLY A 128 9.76 12.44 -5.33
N LYS A 129 9.52 12.53 -6.62
CA LYS A 129 8.48 13.39 -7.19
C LYS A 129 7.38 12.55 -7.81
N GLU A 130 6.14 12.73 -7.36
CA GLU A 130 4.96 12.19 -8.03
C GLU A 130 4.80 12.81 -9.44
N VAL A 131 4.46 11.98 -10.41
CA VAL A 131 4.18 12.38 -11.80
C VAL A 131 2.90 11.70 -12.29
N ALA A 132 2.38 12.12 -13.43
CA ALA A 132 1.25 11.44 -14.03
C ALA A 132 1.62 10.00 -14.41
N ILE A 133 0.67 9.08 -14.30
CA ILE A 133 0.86 7.66 -14.63
C ILE A 133 1.42 7.50 -16.05
N GLY A 134 2.43 6.64 -16.19
CA GLY A 134 3.19 6.42 -17.41
C GLY A 134 4.35 7.39 -17.65
N GLN A 135 4.57 8.36 -16.74
CA GLN A 135 5.68 9.32 -16.82
C GLN A 135 6.76 9.07 -15.75
N GLY A 136 6.55 8.09 -14.89
CA GLY A 136 7.44 7.76 -13.78
C GLY A 136 8.27 6.49 -14.00
N LYS A 137 8.49 5.80 -12.91
CA LYS A 137 9.35 4.60 -12.84
C LYS A 137 8.58 3.30 -12.62
N VAL A 138 7.26 3.34 -12.49
CA VAL A 138 6.44 2.14 -12.35
C VAL A 138 6.28 1.45 -13.70
N ASP A 139 6.73 0.20 -13.81
CA ASP A 139 6.40 -0.66 -14.95
C ASP A 139 5.03 -1.30 -14.71
N PHE A 140 3.96 -0.59 -15.08
CA PHE A 140 2.58 -1.08 -14.90
C PHE A 140 2.29 -2.35 -15.70
N SER A 141 2.95 -2.56 -16.84
CA SER A 141 2.77 -3.79 -17.63
C SER A 141 3.32 -5.02 -16.88
N ALA A 142 4.51 -4.90 -16.33
CA ALA A 142 5.10 -5.95 -15.50
C ALA A 142 4.32 -6.13 -14.19
N LEU A 143 3.92 -5.03 -13.56
CA LEU A 143 3.14 -5.04 -12.32
C LEU A 143 1.83 -5.82 -12.47
N PHE A 144 1.02 -5.49 -13.48
CA PHE A 144 -0.28 -6.13 -13.69
C PHE A 144 -0.15 -7.60 -14.06
N ARG A 145 0.84 -7.97 -14.87
CA ARG A 145 1.15 -9.38 -15.14
C ARG A 145 1.46 -10.13 -13.85
N ARG A 146 2.33 -9.55 -13.01
CA ARG A 146 2.71 -10.19 -11.75
C ARG A 146 1.54 -10.30 -10.78
N LEU A 147 0.71 -9.26 -10.65
CA LEU A 147 -0.50 -9.29 -9.83
C LEU A 147 -1.48 -10.37 -10.32
N ARG A 148 -1.66 -10.50 -11.63
CA ARG A 148 -2.50 -11.55 -12.23
C ARG A 148 -1.96 -12.96 -11.94
N GLU A 149 -0.65 -13.17 -12.05
CA GLU A 149 0.00 -14.44 -11.68
C GLU A 149 -0.22 -14.81 -10.21
N LEU A 150 -0.29 -13.81 -9.34
CA LEU A 150 -0.56 -13.96 -7.91
C LEU A 150 -2.07 -14.14 -7.60
N GLY A 151 -2.94 -14.05 -8.60
CA GLY A 151 -4.38 -14.20 -8.45
C GLY A 151 -5.09 -12.95 -7.92
N TYR A 152 -4.48 -11.77 -8.06
CA TYR A 152 -5.13 -10.52 -7.68
C TYR A 152 -6.30 -10.22 -8.63
N ASP A 153 -7.48 -10.01 -8.04
CA ASP A 153 -8.73 -9.68 -8.73
C ASP A 153 -9.43 -8.44 -8.13
N GLY A 154 -8.72 -7.70 -7.29
CA GLY A 154 -9.22 -6.47 -6.66
C GLY A 154 -9.25 -5.25 -7.57
N ASP A 155 -9.70 -4.15 -6.99
CA ASP A 155 -9.81 -2.87 -7.70
C ASP A 155 -8.45 -2.23 -7.97
N ILE A 156 -8.38 -1.42 -9.05
CA ILE A 156 -7.26 -0.55 -9.36
C ILE A 156 -7.73 0.89 -9.16
N THR A 157 -7.35 1.49 -8.04
CA THR A 157 -7.71 2.86 -7.68
C THR A 157 -6.63 3.83 -8.19
N ILE A 158 -6.99 4.72 -9.10
CA ILE A 158 -6.06 5.76 -9.57
C ILE A 158 -5.93 6.84 -8.50
N GLU A 159 -4.71 7.09 -8.07
CA GLU A 159 -4.40 8.16 -7.12
C GLU A 159 -3.52 9.24 -7.75
N ARG A 160 -3.88 10.52 -7.50
CA ARG A 160 -3.15 11.68 -7.99
C ARG A 160 -3.21 12.81 -6.96
N GLU A 161 -2.12 13.04 -6.22
CA GLU A 161 -2.05 13.96 -5.08
C GLU A 161 -1.69 15.39 -5.47
N ILE A 162 -2.31 15.92 -6.51
CA ILE A 162 -2.24 17.34 -6.88
C ILE A 162 -3.64 17.95 -6.82
N LYS A 163 -3.75 19.24 -7.03
CA LYS A 163 -5.03 19.97 -6.99
C LYS A 163 -5.32 20.68 -8.29
N GLY A 164 -6.61 20.95 -8.53
CA GLY A 164 -7.09 21.74 -9.67
C GLY A 164 -7.38 20.93 -10.93
N GLU A 165 -7.59 21.60 -12.05
CA GLU A 165 -7.99 21.00 -13.33
C GLU A 165 -7.01 19.94 -13.81
N LYS A 166 -5.72 20.16 -13.58
CA LYS A 166 -4.66 19.19 -13.95
C LYS A 166 -4.82 17.83 -13.29
N GLN A 167 -5.35 17.77 -12.07
CA GLN A 167 -5.65 16.50 -11.40
C GLN A 167 -6.66 15.68 -12.18
N LEU A 168 -7.76 16.32 -12.60
CA LEU A 168 -8.81 15.65 -13.39
C LEU A 168 -8.29 15.18 -14.75
N GLU A 169 -7.53 16.02 -15.44
CA GLU A 169 -6.90 15.67 -16.73
C GLU A 169 -6.00 14.43 -16.58
N ASP A 170 -5.12 14.43 -15.55
CA ASP A 170 -4.19 13.33 -15.29
C ASP A 170 -4.95 12.04 -14.94
N ILE A 171 -6.03 12.11 -14.14
CA ILE A 171 -6.84 10.95 -13.77
C ILE A 171 -7.54 10.35 -15.01
N LEU A 172 -8.10 11.19 -15.87
CA LEU A 172 -8.78 10.73 -17.10
C LEU A 172 -7.78 10.08 -18.07
N ALA A 173 -6.63 10.70 -18.28
CA ALA A 173 -5.55 10.13 -19.11
C ALA A 173 -5.01 8.81 -18.52
N SER A 174 -4.84 8.75 -17.21
CA SER A 174 -4.41 7.54 -16.50
C SER A 174 -5.38 6.38 -16.68
N ARG A 175 -6.67 6.65 -16.60
CA ARG A 175 -7.72 5.63 -16.82
C ARG A 175 -7.64 5.05 -18.24
N GLU A 176 -7.47 5.90 -19.25
CA GLU A 176 -7.33 5.44 -20.63
C GLU A 176 -6.07 4.60 -20.80
N TYR A 177 -4.94 5.07 -20.31
CA TYR A 177 -3.67 4.34 -20.33
C TYR A 177 -3.77 2.96 -19.67
N MET A 178 -4.37 2.89 -18.47
CA MET A 178 -4.57 1.63 -17.74
C MET A 178 -5.49 0.66 -18.52
N ASN A 179 -6.58 1.16 -19.08
CA ASN A 179 -7.50 0.34 -19.86
C ASN A 179 -6.81 -0.25 -21.11
N GLU A 180 -5.94 0.50 -21.78
CA GLU A 180 -5.18 -0.03 -22.91
C GLU A 180 -4.15 -1.09 -22.48
N LEU A 181 -3.48 -0.90 -21.34
CA LEU A 181 -2.57 -1.91 -20.81
C LEU A 181 -3.29 -3.21 -20.46
N LEU A 182 -4.43 -3.12 -19.76
CA LEU A 182 -5.18 -4.29 -19.31
C LEU A 182 -5.78 -5.13 -20.45
N LYS A 183 -6.03 -4.54 -21.63
CA LYS A 183 -6.44 -5.28 -22.82
C LYS A 183 -5.36 -6.22 -23.36
N ASN A 184 -4.09 -5.94 -23.05
CA ASN A 184 -2.93 -6.62 -23.61
C ASN A 184 -2.25 -7.58 -22.59
N ILE A 185 -2.84 -7.75 -21.42
CA ILE A 185 -2.41 -8.64 -20.36
C ILE A 185 -3.46 -9.72 -20.14
#